data_64e5523b406c941dd2bfc7c39fc7d55a
#
_entry.id   64e5523b406c941dd2bfc7c39fc7d55a
#
_cell.length_a   1.000
_cell.length_b   1.000
_cell.length_c   1.000
_cell.angle_alpha   90.00
_cell.angle_beta   90.00
_cell.angle_gamma   90.00
#
_symmetry.space_group_name_H-M   'P 1'
#
loop_
_entity.id
_entity.type
_entity.pdbx_description
1 polymer ?
#
loop_
_entity_poly.entity_id
_entity_poly.type
_entity_poly.pdbx_seq_one_letter_code
_entity_poly.pdbx_strand_id
1 'polypeptide(L)'
;MPSAYVGLGANLGDREATIRRAVELLAERVGIEVLAVSALRETDPVGLEDQPRFMNGAAVLETTLGPRALLETLLEVERVLGRTRDGPRFGPRAIDLDLLLYDDETVDEPGLTVPHPRLHERRFALEPLAELDPALAIPGRGRVLVLLARLH
;
A
#
# COMPACT_ATOMS: atom_id res chain seq x y z
N MET A 1 -4.12 -15.01 -13.25
CA MET A 1 -4.77 -13.86 -12.60
C MET A 1 -3.74 -12.79 -12.30
N PRO A 2 -4.08 -11.51 -12.50
CA PRO A 2 -3.16 -10.42 -12.16
C PRO A 2 -2.76 -10.41 -10.69
N SER A 3 -1.52 -10.02 -10.45
CA SER A 3 -0.98 -9.81 -9.10
C SER A 3 -0.93 -8.31 -8.81
N ALA A 4 -1.41 -7.90 -7.65
CA ALA A 4 -1.38 -6.51 -7.22
C ALA A 4 -0.62 -6.39 -5.90
N TYR A 5 0.11 -5.29 -5.74
CA TYR A 5 0.80 -4.98 -4.50
C TYR A 5 0.15 -3.77 -3.86
N VAL A 6 -0.23 -3.91 -2.61
CA VAL A 6 -0.94 -2.89 -1.84
C VAL A 6 -0.09 -2.47 -0.65
N GLY A 7 0.12 -1.16 -0.52
CA GLY A 7 0.76 -0.60 0.67
C GLY A 7 -0.23 -0.53 1.82
N LEU A 8 0.24 -0.88 3.01
CA LEU A 8 -0.56 -0.90 4.24
C LEU A 8 0.05 0.07 5.23
N GLY A 9 -0.76 0.98 5.78
CA GLY A 9 -0.24 1.94 6.75
C GLY A 9 -1.27 2.40 7.75
N ALA A 10 -0.82 2.69 8.98
CA ALA A 10 -1.67 3.24 10.03
C ALA A 10 -0.80 3.91 11.08
N ASN A 11 -1.29 5.01 11.68
CA ASN A 11 -0.57 5.65 12.79
C ASN A 11 -1.48 6.12 13.93
N LEU A 12 -2.74 5.67 13.94
CA LEU A 12 -3.68 5.96 15.02
C LEU A 12 -4.13 4.67 15.70
N GLY A 13 -4.35 4.74 16.99
CA GLY A 13 -4.88 3.64 17.77
C GLY A 13 -4.00 2.40 17.75
N ASP A 14 -4.60 1.23 17.74
CA ASP A 14 -3.89 -0.05 17.61
C ASP A 14 -3.60 -0.28 16.12
N ARG A 15 -2.45 0.23 15.69
CA ARG A 15 -2.04 0.25 14.28
C ARG A 15 -1.96 -1.16 13.70
N GLU A 16 -1.33 -2.07 14.42
CA GLU A 16 -1.17 -3.44 13.94
C GLU A 16 -2.51 -4.15 13.79
N ALA A 17 -3.39 -4.04 14.78
CA ALA A 17 -4.71 -4.67 14.72
C ALA A 17 -5.53 -4.11 13.56
N THR A 18 -5.47 -2.80 13.32
CA THR A 18 -6.19 -2.16 12.22
C THR A 18 -5.69 -2.65 10.87
N ILE A 19 -4.37 -2.76 10.70
CA ILE A 19 -3.79 -3.28 9.44
C ILE A 19 -4.19 -4.75 9.23
N ARG A 20 -4.11 -5.57 10.28
CA ARG A 20 -4.51 -6.98 10.18
C ARG A 20 -5.99 -7.12 9.84
N ARG A 21 -6.83 -6.26 10.40
CA ARG A 21 -8.26 -6.26 10.09
C ARG A 21 -8.51 -5.85 8.64
N ALA A 22 -7.75 -4.88 8.13
CA ALA A 22 -7.84 -4.49 6.72
C ALA A 22 -7.52 -5.66 5.80
N VAL A 23 -6.47 -6.41 6.11
CA VAL A 23 -6.09 -7.59 5.32
C VAL A 23 -7.19 -8.65 5.35
N GLU A 24 -7.80 -8.89 6.53
CA GLU A 24 -8.92 -9.83 6.65
C GLU A 24 -10.11 -9.41 5.79
N LEU A 25 -10.45 -8.12 5.81
CA LEU A 25 -11.56 -7.59 5.00
C LEU A 25 -11.28 -7.74 3.51
N LEU A 26 -10.04 -7.52 3.08
CA LEU A 26 -9.65 -7.73 1.69
C LEU A 26 -9.78 -9.20 1.31
N ALA A 27 -9.32 -10.11 2.18
CA ALA A 27 -9.37 -11.55 1.92
C ALA A 27 -10.80 -12.08 1.82
N GLU A 28 -11.77 -11.40 2.43
CA GLU A 28 -13.19 -11.76 2.36
C GLU A 28 -13.88 -11.30 1.08
N ARG A 29 -13.24 -10.42 0.29
CA ARG A 29 -13.85 -9.88 -0.93
C ARG A 29 -13.80 -10.86 -2.07
N VAL A 30 -14.91 -10.94 -2.83
CA VAL A 30 -14.97 -11.74 -4.04
C VAL A 30 -13.96 -11.17 -5.05
N GLY A 31 -13.17 -12.06 -5.65
CA GLY A 31 -12.18 -11.66 -6.65
C GLY A 31 -10.83 -11.26 -6.09
N ILE A 32 -10.60 -11.41 -4.78
CA ILE A 32 -9.32 -11.11 -4.13
C ILE A 32 -8.86 -12.32 -3.32
N GLU A 33 -7.60 -12.71 -3.54
CA GLU A 33 -6.90 -13.69 -2.71
C GLU A 33 -5.61 -13.04 -2.19
N VAL A 34 -5.46 -12.97 -0.88
CA VAL A 34 -4.25 -12.45 -0.27
C VAL A 34 -3.20 -13.56 -0.26
N LEU A 35 -2.13 -13.39 -1.02
CA LEU A 35 -1.08 -14.41 -1.13
C LEU A 35 -0.06 -14.31 -0.01
N ALA A 36 0.33 -13.11 0.37
CA ALA A 36 1.32 -12.90 1.41
C ALA A 36 1.23 -11.47 1.94
N VAL A 37 1.69 -11.28 3.18
CA VAL A 37 1.78 -9.97 3.82
C VAL A 37 3.20 -9.86 4.39
N SER A 38 3.85 -8.71 4.18
CA SER A 38 5.18 -8.45 4.73
C SER A 38 5.16 -8.27 6.24
N ALA A 39 6.32 -8.27 6.87
CA ALA A 39 6.44 -7.78 8.23
C ALA A 39 6.01 -6.32 8.29
N LEU A 40 5.44 -5.92 9.42
CA LEU A 40 5.05 -4.53 9.66
C LEU A 40 6.22 -3.82 10.34
N ARG A 41 6.51 -2.60 9.92
CA ARG A 41 7.64 -1.81 10.40
C ARG A 41 7.18 -0.41 10.81
N GLU A 42 7.73 0.08 11.93
CA GLU A 42 7.50 1.47 12.30
C GLU A 42 8.34 2.39 11.43
N THR A 43 7.74 3.49 10.99
CA THR A 43 8.42 4.50 10.18
C THR A 43 8.06 5.90 10.66
N ASP A 44 8.97 6.85 10.44
CA ASP A 44 8.70 8.23 10.78
C ASP A 44 7.68 8.86 9.84
N PRO A 45 6.81 9.75 10.36
CA PRO A 45 5.83 10.41 9.50
C PRO A 45 6.51 11.29 8.45
N VAL A 46 5.94 11.29 7.24
CA VAL A 46 6.39 12.11 6.12
C VAL A 46 5.48 13.34 6.02
N GLY A 47 6.06 14.52 5.95
CA GLY A 47 5.35 15.78 5.85
C GLY A 47 5.04 16.39 7.20
N LEU A 48 3.92 16.02 7.81
CA LEU A 48 3.53 16.52 9.13
C LEU A 48 4.22 15.69 10.21
N GLU A 49 5.32 16.22 10.77
CA GLU A 49 6.20 15.47 11.69
C GLU A 49 5.63 15.31 13.11
N ASP A 50 4.74 16.21 13.54
CA ASP A 50 4.21 16.22 14.90
C ASP A 50 2.99 15.28 15.00
N GLN A 51 3.23 14.00 14.83
CA GLN A 51 2.19 12.96 14.91
C GLN A 51 2.84 11.62 15.24
N PRO A 52 2.06 10.61 15.66
CA PRO A 52 2.58 9.27 15.93
C PRO A 52 3.26 8.66 14.71
N ARG A 53 4.24 7.80 14.97
CA ARG A 53 4.90 7.06 13.90
C ARG A 53 3.93 6.11 13.21
N PHE A 54 4.14 5.93 11.91
CA PHE A 54 3.35 4.98 11.13
C PHE A 54 3.84 3.55 11.34
N MET A 55 2.90 2.60 11.25
CA MET A 55 3.19 1.19 11.03
C MET A 55 2.94 0.94 9.55
N ASN A 56 3.90 0.39 8.82
CA ASN A 56 3.80 0.15 7.39
C ASN A 56 4.17 -1.26 7.00
N GLY A 57 3.55 -1.73 5.93
CA GLY A 57 3.86 -2.99 5.31
C GLY A 57 3.29 -3.03 3.91
N ALA A 58 3.25 -4.21 3.32
CA ALA A 58 2.64 -4.44 2.03
C ALA A 58 2.02 -5.83 1.96
N ALA A 59 1.05 -5.98 1.08
CA ALA A 59 0.44 -7.26 0.76
C ALA A 59 0.52 -7.50 -0.73
N VAL A 60 0.68 -8.75 -1.13
CA VAL A 60 0.53 -9.16 -2.52
C VAL A 60 -0.77 -9.95 -2.67
N LEU A 61 -1.56 -9.55 -3.66
CA LEU A 61 -2.87 -10.12 -3.94
C LEU A 61 -2.89 -10.74 -5.33
N GLU A 62 -3.66 -11.81 -5.49
CA GLU A 62 -4.16 -12.21 -6.81
C GLU A 62 -5.59 -11.72 -6.92
N THR A 63 -5.97 -11.19 -8.09
CA THR A 63 -7.29 -10.60 -8.23
C THR A 63 -7.85 -10.74 -9.65
N THR A 64 -9.17 -10.92 -9.72
CA THR A 64 -9.91 -10.85 -10.98
C THR A 64 -10.43 -9.43 -11.24
N LEU A 65 -10.28 -8.52 -10.26
CA LEU A 65 -10.70 -7.12 -10.41
C LEU A 65 -9.68 -6.36 -11.24
N GLY A 66 -10.17 -5.47 -12.10
CA GLY A 66 -9.28 -4.53 -12.78
C GLY A 66 -8.76 -3.46 -11.81
N PRO A 67 -7.79 -2.63 -12.24
CA PRO A 67 -7.19 -1.62 -11.35
C PRO A 67 -8.20 -0.67 -10.71
N ARG A 68 -9.16 -0.17 -11.47
CA ARG A 68 -10.19 0.77 -10.96
C ARG A 68 -11.07 0.09 -9.90
N ALA A 69 -11.58 -1.10 -10.19
CA ALA A 69 -12.42 -1.83 -9.25
C ALA A 69 -11.65 -2.20 -7.98
N LEU A 70 -10.38 -2.55 -8.12
CA LEU A 70 -9.54 -2.84 -6.96
C LEU A 70 -9.34 -1.59 -6.11
N LEU A 71 -9.04 -0.44 -6.72
CA LEU A 71 -8.92 0.83 -6.00
C LEU A 71 -10.19 1.13 -5.21
N GLU A 72 -11.35 0.99 -5.85
CA GLU A 72 -12.64 1.23 -5.19
C GLU A 72 -12.84 0.31 -3.98
N THR A 73 -12.42 -0.95 -4.10
CA THR A 73 -12.47 -1.90 -2.99
C THR A 73 -11.57 -1.48 -1.84
N LEU A 74 -10.35 -1.01 -2.13
CA LEU A 74 -9.44 -0.50 -1.10
C LEU A 74 -10.05 0.70 -0.37
N LEU A 75 -10.64 1.63 -1.11
CA LEU A 75 -11.30 2.80 -0.52
C LEU A 75 -12.48 2.40 0.35
N GLU A 76 -13.22 1.40 -0.06
CA GLU A 76 -14.36 0.89 0.70
C GLU A 76 -13.91 0.26 2.03
N VAL A 77 -12.83 -0.52 2.02
CA VAL A 77 -12.26 -1.08 3.24
C VAL A 77 -11.79 0.03 4.18
N GLU A 78 -11.15 1.07 3.64
CA GLU A 78 -10.77 2.23 4.45
C GLU A 78 -11.97 2.86 5.14
N ARG A 79 -13.09 3.02 4.43
CA ARG A 79 -14.30 3.60 5.01
C ARG A 79 -14.89 2.73 6.12
N VAL A 80 -14.90 1.41 5.91
CA VAL A 80 -15.38 0.47 6.93
C VAL A 80 -14.56 0.59 8.21
N LEU A 81 -13.26 0.83 8.10
CA LEU A 81 -12.36 0.95 9.24
C LEU A 81 -12.28 2.38 9.81
N GLY A 82 -13.12 3.29 9.33
CA GLY A 82 -13.28 4.60 9.91
C GLY A 82 -12.31 5.67 9.42
N ARG A 83 -11.62 5.45 8.29
CA ARG A 83 -10.79 6.51 7.73
C ARG A 83 -11.67 7.67 7.28
N THR A 84 -11.32 8.90 7.69
CA THR A 84 -11.94 10.13 7.19
C THR A 84 -10.94 10.87 6.33
N ARG A 85 -11.44 11.61 5.34
CA ARG A 85 -10.60 12.45 4.48
C ARG A 85 -10.57 13.90 4.94
N ASP A 86 -11.19 14.16 6.09
CA ASP A 86 -11.21 15.47 6.72
C ASP A 86 -9.97 15.62 7.58
N GLY A 87 -9.11 16.53 7.29
CA GLY A 87 -7.91 16.76 8.06
C GLY A 87 -6.71 17.06 7.18
N PRO A 88 -5.53 17.32 7.79
CA PRO A 88 -4.32 17.64 7.03
C PRO A 88 -3.94 16.52 6.06
N ARG A 89 -3.42 16.88 4.91
CA ARG A 89 -3.05 15.94 3.85
C ARG A 89 -2.12 14.81 4.32
N PHE A 90 -1.15 15.13 5.17
CA PHE A 90 -0.21 14.15 5.72
C PHE A 90 -0.46 13.88 7.20
N GLY A 91 -1.70 14.15 7.65
CA GLY A 91 -2.08 13.95 9.05
C GLY A 91 -2.32 12.49 9.41
N PRO A 92 -2.70 12.25 10.68
CA PRO A 92 -2.93 10.90 11.17
C PRO A 92 -3.98 10.13 10.38
N ARG A 93 -3.74 8.82 10.19
CA ARG A 93 -4.63 7.92 9.46
C ARG A 93 -4.87 6.66 10.28
N ALA A 94 -6.16 6.31 10.49
CA ALA A 94 -6.49 5.01 11.08
C ALA A 94 -6.01 3.88 10.19
N ILE A 95 -6.21 4.02 8.88
CA ILE A 95 -5.74 3.05 7.87
C ILE A 95 -5.50 3.78 6.55
N ASP A 96 -4.48 3.34 5.83
CA ASP A 96 -4.14 3.84 4.51
C ASP A 96 -3.80 2.63 3.64
N LEU A 97 -4.54 2.44 2.56
CA LEU A 97 -4.36 1.34 1.62
C LEU A 97 -4.06 1.93 0.25
N ASP A 98 -2.84 1.72 -0.23
CA ASP A 98 -2.37 2.27 -1.50
C ASP A 98 -2.18 1.17 -2.54
N LEU A 99 -2.79 1.32 -3.71
CA LEU A 99 -2.49 0.44 -4.83
C LEU A 99 -1.13 0.86 -5.41
N LEU A 100 -0.11 0.04 -5.15
CA LEU A 100 1.27 0.36 -5.54
C LEU A 100 1.61 -0.14 -6.94
N LEU A 101 1.27 -1.39 -7.23
CA LEU A 101 1.55 -2.06 -8.49
C LEU A 101 0.39 -2.96 -8.88
N TYR A 102 0.16 -3.10 -10.18
CA TYR A 102 -0.85 -4.01 -10.72
C TYR A 102 -0.20 -4.73 -11.92
N ASP A 103 0.28 -5.96 -11.69
CA ASP A 103 1.13 -6.68 -12.65
C ASP A 103 2.27 -5.78 -13.11
N ASP A 104 2.55 -5.75 -14.40
CA ASP A 104 3.51 -4.82 -15.03
C ASP A 104 2.78 -3.70 -15.79
N GLU A 105 1.51 -3.46 -15.46
CA GLU A 105 0.68 -2.45 -16.14
C GLU A 105 1.00 -1.04 -15.65
N THR A 106 0.82 -0.10 -16.56
CA THR A 106 0.83 1.32 -16.23
C THR A 106 -0.55 1.89 -16.51
N VAL A 107 -1.10 2.61 -15.52
CA VAL A 107 -2.41 3.23 -15.61
C VAL A 107 -2.27 4.70 -15.21
N ASP A 108 -2.85 5.58 -15.99
CA ASP A 108 -2.86 7.02 -15.70
C ASP A 108 -4.25 7.57 -16.03
N GLU A 109 -5.12 7.55 -15.03
CA GLU A 109 -6.51 8.00 -15.11
C GLU A 109 -6.80 8.92 -13.93
N PRO A 110 -7.86 9.74 -14.01
CA PRO A 110 -8.24 10.56 -12.86
C PRO A 110 -8.42 9.72 -11.60
N GLY A 111 -7.64 10.06 -10.56
CA GLY A 111 -7.68 9.37 -9.28
C GLY A 111 -6.99 8.01 -9.24
N LEU A 112 -6.38 7.57 -10.33
CA LEU A 112 -5.72 6.25 -10.37
C LEU A 112 -4.45 6.31 -11.21
N THR A 113 -3.31 6.26 -10.54
CA THR A 113 -2.00 6.20 -11.17
C THR A 113 -1.25 4.98 -10.66
N VAL A 114 -0.90 4.07 -11.57
CA VAL A 114 -0.17 2.84 -11.26
C VAL A 114 0.99 2.70 -12.26
N PRO A 115 2.23 2.50 -11.83
CA PRO A 115 2.70 2.40 -10.44
C PRO A 115 2.42 3.67 -9.64
N HIS A 116 2.30 3.53 -8.32
CA HIS A 116 2.09 4.70 -7.45
C HIS A 116 3.18 5.74 -7.75
N PRO A 117 2.82 7.02 -7.98
CA PRO A 117 3.75 8.00 -8.55
C PRO A 117 4.98 8.32 -7.68
N ARG A 118 4.90 8.05 -6.37
CA ARG A 118 6.01 8.31 -5.45
C ARG A 118 6.66 7.04 -4.89
N LEU A 119 6.25 5.88 -5.39
CA LEU A 119 6.73 4.60 -4.87
C LEU A 119 8.26 4.51 -4.85
N HIS A 120 8.91 4.92 -5.94
CA HIS A 120 10.37 4.83 -6.08
C HIS A 120 11.16 5.73 -5.12
N GLU A 121 10.49 6.66 -4.45
CA GLU A 121 11.10 7.59 -3.49
C GLU A 121 10.88 7.17 -2.04
N ARG A 122 10.05 6.15 -1.79
CA ARG A 122 9.57 5.83 -0.44
C ARG A 122 10.15 4.52 0.06
N ARG A 123 11.18 4.63 0.89
CA ARG A 123 11.80 3.45 1.52
C ARG A 123 10.76 2.60 2.26
N PHE A 124 9.82 3.24 2.97
CA PHE A 124 8.81 2.52 3.76
C PHE A 124 7.85 1.69 2.89
N ALA A 125 7.77 1.96 1.59
CA ALA A 125 7.00 1.17 0.65
C ALA A 125 7.87 0.15 -0.09
N LEU A 126 9.10 0.53 -0.45
CA LEU A 126 10.00 -0.34 -1.20
C LEU A 126 10.52 -1.52 -0.36
N GLU A 127 10.83 -1.30 0.92
CA GLU A 127 11.35 -2.36 1.78
C GLU A 127 10.37 -3.54 1.92
N PRO A 128 9.08 -3.31 2.20
CA PRO A 128 8.11 -4.41 2.23
C PRO A 128 7.97 -5.13 0.89
N LEU A 129 8.05 -4.41 -0.23
CA LEU A 129 7.99 -5.02 -1.55
C LEU A 129 9.19 -5.94 -1.80
N ALA A 130 10.38 -5.49 -1.43
CA ALA A 130 11.59 -6.31 -1.57
C ALA A 130 11.53 -7.57 -0.72
N GLU A 131 10.88 -7.50 0.43
CA GLU A 131 10.66 -8.67 1.28
C GLU A 131 9.72 -9.67 0.61
N LEU A 132 8.64 -9.18 -0.01
CA LEU A 132 7.66 -10.04 -0.68
C LEU A 132 8.21 -10.68 -1.95
N ASP A 133 9.01 -9.93 -2.71
CA ASP A 133 9.63 -10.41 -3.94
C ASP A 133 10.93 -9.67 -4.21
N PRO A 134 12.10 -10.27 -3.90
CA PRO A 134 13.40 -9.64 -4.13
C PRO A 134 13.69 -9.34 -5.62
N ALA A 135 13.01 -10.00 -6.54
CA ALA A 135 13.21 -9.80 -7.98
C ALA A 135 12.24 -8.78 -8.57
N LEU A 136 11.35 -8.21 -7.76
CA LEU A 136 10.31 -7.29 -8.24
C LEU A 136 10.89 -6.06 -8.91
N ALA A 137 10.31 -5.71 -10.05
CA ALA A 137 10.65 -4.49 -10.76
C ALA A 137 9.42 -3.60 -10.89
N ILE A 138 9.64 -2.29 -10.87
CA ILE A 138 8.59 -1.30 -11.06
C ILE A 138 8.63 -0.86 -12.53
N PRO A 139 7.52 -1.01 -13.28
CA PRO A 139 7.48 -0.57 -14.68
C PRO A 139 7.98 0.87 -14.84
N GLY A 140 8.94 1.06 -15.76
CA GLY A 140 9.51 2.37 -16.02
C GLY A 140 10.54 2.88 -15.02
N ARG A 141 10.80 2.15 -13.91
CA ARG A 141 11.73 2.59 -12.86
C ARG A 141 12.86 1.61 -12.55
N GLY A 142 12.65 0.31 -12.76
CA GLY A 142 13.64 -0.72 -12.51
C GLY A 142 13.38 -1.53 -11.26
N ARG A 143 14.37 -2.33 -10.88
CA ARG A 143 14.21 -3.26 -9.74
C ARG A 143 14.14 -2.54 -8.42
N VAL A 144 13.26 -3.02 -7.54
CA VAL A 144 13.05 -2.46 -6.21
C VAL A 144 14.35 -2.44 -5.41
N LEU A 145 15.15 -3.52 -5.44
CA LEU A 145 16.43 -3.57 -4.71
C LEU A 145 17.42 -2.52 -5.19
N VAL A 146 17.45 -2.22 -6.49
CA VAL A 146 18.32 -1.17 -7.04
C VAL A 146 17.85 0.20 -6.58
N LEU A 147 16.52 0.43 -6.59
CA LEU A 147 15.95 1.69 -6.13
C LEU A 147 16.23 1.93 -4.65
N LEU A 148 16.10 0.88 -3.82
CA LEU A 148 16.42 0.96 -2.39
C LEU A 148 17.88 1.33 -2.16
N ALA A 149 18.80 0.75 -2.93
CA ALA A 149 20.23 1.03 -2.79
C ALA A 149 20.59 2.48 -3.12
N ARG A 150 19.75 3.19 -3.88
CA ARG A 150 19.95 4.60 -4.26
C ARG A 150 19.36 5.59 -3.26
N LEU A 151 18.52 5.12 -2.33
CA LEU A 151 17.94 5.99 -1.30
C LEU A 151 18.89 6.17 -0.14
N HIS A 152 18.92 7.36 0.42
CA HIS A 152 19.80 7.73 1.54
C HIS A 152 19.04 7.82 2.85
#